data_e949f6021dd5da6629be0bfc5d7e24e8
#
_entry.id   e949f6021dd5da6629be0bfc5d7e24e8
#
_cell.length_a   1.000
_cell.length_b   1.000
_cell.length_c   1.000
_cell.angle_alpha   90.00
_cell.angle_beta   90.00
_cell.angle_gamma   90.00
#
_symmetry.space_group_name_H-M   'P 1'
#
loop_
_entity.id
_entity.type
_entity.pdbx_description
1 polymer ?
#
loop_
_entity_poly.entity_id
_entity_poly.type
_entity_poly.pdbx_seq_one_letter_code
_entity_poly.pdbx_strand_id
1 'polypeptide(L)'
;MKSPVFPISLVVFDGDDTLWHGLEGGYLSGSDYMDPGRDDYTFHKLDDLNIQRTDGQRFRLFPEVPSLLPEIVRRGALISLASYNFPGPVRSALQAFGIENFFQHPIVEWSSQKDRMIKRIFTGFRQDGLLVYPHTTLFIDDDHSGRYRPQMAAIGVHFLQKDVDIHDLSELLDHPRYKLVPAQKSLL
;
A
#
# COMPACT_ATOMS: atom_id res chain seq x y z
N MET A 1 12.31 30.24 2.91
CA MET A 1 11.06 29.82 3.58
C MET A 1 11.09 28.32 3.76
N LYS A 2 10.74 27.79 4.96
CA LYS A 2 10.61 26.33 5.13
C LYS A 2 9.36 25.85 4.39
N SER A 3 9.48 24.78 3.61
CA SER A 3 8.32 24.17 2.96
C SER A 3 7.29 23.70 4.01
N PRO A 4 5.98 23.80 3.72
CA PRO A 4 4.95 23.32 4.65
C PRO A 4 5.10 21.80 4.90
N VAL A 5 4.90 21.39 6.15
CA VAL A 5 4.86 19.98 6.56
C VAL A 5 3.40 19.57 6.69
N PHE A 6 3.01 18.49 5.98
CA PHE A 6 1.64 17.99 5.98
C PHE A 6 1.47 16.85 7.00
N PRO A 7 0.43 16.91 7.86
CA PRO A 7 0.12 15.81 8.77
C PRO A 7 -0.48 14.64 7.97
N ILE A 8 0.01 13.42 8.19
CA ILE A 8 -0.49 12.20 7.54
C ILE A 8 -1.03 11.25 8.61
N SER A 9 -2.32 10.98 8.57
CA SER A 9 -3.01 10.06 9.46
C SER A 9 -3.38 8.72 8.82
N LEU A 10 -3.26 8.61 7.49
CA LEU A 10 -3.46 7.38 6.73
C LEU A 10 -2.37 7.26 5.67
N VAL A 11 -1.69 6.12 5.66
CA VAL A 11 -0.78 5.73 4.58
C VAL A 11 -1.45 4.58 3.81
N VAL A 12 -1.60 4.74 2.51
CA VAL A 12 -2.09 3.70 1.60
C VAL A 12 -0.93 3.27 0.72
N PHE A 13 -0.67 1.98 0.65
CA PHE A 13 0.37 1.42 -0.21
C PHE A 13 -0.25 0.73 -1.42
N ASP A 14 0.45 0.73 -2.56
CA ASP A 14 0.31 -0.33 -3.54
C ASP A 14 1.04 -1.59 -3.05
N GLY A 15 0.91 -2.68 -3.80
CA GLY A 15 1.48 -3.98 -3.46
C GLY A 15 2.74 -4.31 -4.23
N ASP A 16 2.56 -4.81 -5.47
CA ASP A 16 3.65 -5.23 -6.35
C ASP A 16 4.61 -4.06 -6.64
N ASP A 17 5.90 -4.32 -6.62
CA ASP A 17 7.01 -3.39 -6.80
C ASP A 17 7.03 -2.20 -5.81
N THR A 18 6.05 -2.13 -4.88
CA THR A 18 6.00 -1.15 -3.79
C THR A 18 6.33 -1.78 -2.43
N LEU A 19 5.61 -2.81 -1.99
CA LEU A 19 5.86 -3.53 -0.73
C LEU A 19 6.67 -4.82 -0.93
N TRP A 20 6.52 -5.47 -2.08
CA TRP A 20 7.20 -6.71 -2.49
C TRP A 20 7.45 -6.70 -3.99
N HIS A 21 8.34 -7.59 -4.41
CA HIS A 21 8.62 -7.84 -5.83
C HIS A 21 8.79 -9.35 -6.11
N GLY A 22 8.53 -9.76 -7.35
CA GLY A 22 8.85 -11.09 -7.84
C GLY A 22 10.34 -11.26 -8.08
N LEU A 23 10.97 -12.30 -7.51
CA LEU A 23 12.41 -12.53 -7.65
C LEU A 23 12.81 -12.92 -9.08
N GLU A 24 11.90 -13.59 -9.78
CA GLU A 24 12.06 -13.98 -11.20
C GLU A 24 11.27 -13.04 -12.14
N GLY A 25 10.83 -11.86 -11.62
CA GLY A 25 9.87 -10.99 -12.26
C GLY A 25 8.43 -11.48 -12.10
N GLY A 26 7.44 -10.67 -12.57
CA GLY A 26 6.01 -10.99 -12.52
C GLY A 26 5.31 -10.55 -11.24
N TYR A 27 3.98 -10.69 -11.26
CA TYR A 27 3.06 -10.20 -10.24
C TYR A 27 2.43 -11.33 -9.43
N LEU A 28 1.87 -11.03 -8.26
CA LEU A 28 1.26 -12.04 -7.39
C LEU A 28 0.15 -12.84 -8.09
N SER A 29 -0.65 -12.21 -8.91
CA SER A 29 -1.72 -12.87 -9.67
C SER A 29 -1.23 -13.66 -10.89
N GLY A 30 0.05 -13.62 -11.21
CA GLY A 30 0.62 -14.30 -12.38
C GLY A 30 0.30 -13.62 -13.71
N SER A 31 -0.30 -12.44 -13.71
CA SER A 31 -0.57 -11.70 -14.95
C SER A 31 0.66 -10.94 -15.42
N ASP A 32 1.00 -11.10 -16.68
CA ASP A 32 1.48 -9.97 -17.46
C ASP A 32 0.23 -9.24 -18.02
N TYR A 33 0.37 -8.05 -18.58
CA TYR A 33 -0.77 -7.24 -19.05
C TYR A 33 -1.67 -7.91 -20.10
N MET A 34 -1.33 -9.10 -20.58
CA MET A 34 -2.00 -9.85 -21.64
C MET A 34 -2.79 -11.06 -21.12
N ASP A 35 -2.51 -11.53 -19.90
CA ASP A 35 -3.23 -12.61 -19.23
C ASP A 35 -4.00 -12.04 -18.04
N PRO A 36 -5.32 -12.26 -17.92
CA PRO A 36 -6.12 -11.76 -16.80
C PRO A 36 -5.69 -12.29 -15.41
N GLY A 37 -4.62 -13.08 -15.33
CA GLY A 37 -4.14 -13.63 -14.07
C GLY A 37 -5.10 -14.65 -13.45
N ARG A 38 -4.79 -15.09 -12.22
CA ARG A 38 -5.57 -16.10 -11.50
C ARG A 38 -5.85 -15.67 -10.07
N ASP A 39 -7.09 -15.85 -9.63
CA ASP A 39 -7.54 -15.54 -8.26
C ASP A 39 -7.33 -16.73 -7.27
N ASP A 40 -6.89 -17.89 -7.75
CA ASP A 40 -6.71 -19.12 -6.98
C ASP A 40 -5.27 -19.38 -6.52
N TYR A 41 -4.32 -18.49 -6.82
CA TYR A 41 -2.95 -18.62 -6.33
C TYR A 41 -2.88 -18.46 -4.81
N THR A 42 -2.16 -19.37 -4.18
CA THR A 42 -1.83 -19.33 -2.76
C THR A 42 -0.33 -19.30 -2.53
N PHE A 43 0.08 -18.84 -1.36
CA PHE A 43 1.47 -18.64 -1.00
C PHE A 43 1.80 -19.32 0.31
N HIS A 44 3.04 -19.78 0.45
CA HIS A 44 3.58 -20.26 1.70
C HIS A 44 4.88 -19.50 2.06
N LYS A 45 5.10 -19.34 3.35
CA LYS A 45 6.27 -18.66 3.89
C LYS A 45 7.52 -19.51 3.69
N LEU A 46 8.59 -18.90 3.19
CA LEU A 46 9.93 -19.50 3.17
C LEU A 46 10.78 -18.99 4.34
N ASP A 47 10.76 -17.66 4.56
CA ASP A 47 11.42 -16.98 5.70
C ASP A 47 10.69 -15.64 5.97
N ASP A 48 11.29 -14.74 6.75
CA ASP A 48 10.63 -13.49 7.15
C ASP A 48 10.47 -12.48 6.00
N LEU A 49 11.24 -12.61 4.93
CA LEU A 49 11.16 -11.73 3.77
C LEU A 49 10.66 -12.44 2.51
N ASN A 50 10.67 -13.77 2.46
CA ASN A 50 10.41 -14.50 1.23
C ASN A 50 9.21 -15.43 1.38
N ILE A 51 8.38 -15.45 0.33
CA ILE A 51 7.27 -16.37 0.14
C ILE A 51 7.37 -17.06 -1.22
N GLN A 52 6.73 -18.21 -1.35
CA GLN A 52 6.63 -18.92 -2.62
C GLN A 52 5.18 -19.18 -2.98
N ARG A 53 4.83 -18.88 -4.23
CA ARG A 53 3.54 -19.20 -4.83
C ARG A 53 3.47 -20.71 -5.17
N THR A 54 2.27 -21.25 -5.25
CA THR A 54 2.02 -22.69 -5.47
C THR A 54 2.61 -23.23 -6.77
N ASP A 55 2.88 -22.39 -7.76
CA ASP A 55 3.56 -22.78 -9.01
C ASP A 55 5.09 -22.68 -8.94
N GLY A 56 5.64 -22.31 -7.77
CA GLY A 56 7.08 -22.22 -7.53
C GLY A 56 7.67 -20.83 -7.63
N GLN A 57 6.94 -19.83 -8.15
CA GLN A 57 7.43 -18.45 -8.24
C GLN A 57 7.62 -17.85 -6.86
N ARG A 58 8.74 -17.13 -6.67
CA ARG A 58 9.10 -16.53 -5.38
C ARG A 58 8.93 -15.03 -5.39
N PHE A 59 8.53 -14.51 -4.23
CA PHE A 59 8.34 -13.07 -3.97
C PHE A 59 9.07 -12.69 -2.69
N ARG A 60 9.54 -11.44 -2.67
CA ARG A 60 10.29 -10.92 -1.54
C ARG A 60 9.75 -9.55 -1.11
N LEU A 61 9.54 -9.37 0.20
CA LEU A 61 9.31 -8.05 0.79
C LEU A 61 10.56 -7.18 0.62
N PHE A 62 10.37 -5.88 0.40
CA PHE A 62 11.46 -4.94 0.58
C PHE A 62 11.94 -4.98 2.04
N PRO A 63 13.27 -4.94 2.29
CA PRO A 63 13.85 -5.23 3.61
C PRO A 63 13.34 -4.33 4.73
N GLU A 64 12.95 -3.11 4.43
CA GLU A 64 12.46 -2.13 5.39
C GLU A 64 11.00 -2.36 5.81
N VAL A 65 10.18 -3.07 5.01
CA VAL A 65 8.73 -3.23 5.26
C VAL A 65 8.41 -3.82 6.63
N PRO A 66 9.09 -4.89 7.12
CA PRO A 66 8.80 -5.48 8.42
C PRO A 66 9.01 -4.52 9.60
N SER A 67 9.92 -3.56 9.49
CA SER A 67 10.15 -2.55 10.53
C SER A 67 9.31 -1.29 10.33
N LEU A 68 9.01 -0.94 9.09
CA LEU A 68 8.25 0.26 8.72
C LEU A 68 6.78 0.17 9.16
N LEU A 69 6.09 -0.93 8.87
CA LEU A 69 4.65 -1.04 9.17
C LEU A 69 4.35 -0.91 10.67
N PRO A 70 5.04 -1.61 11.59
CA PRO A 70 4.87 -1.40 13.02
C PRO A 70 5.16 0.04 13.46
N GLU A 71 6.17 0.68 12.88
CA GLU A 71 6.54 2.05 13.24
C GLU A 71 5.49 3.07 12.81
N ILE A 72 4.87 2.92 11.62
CA ILE A 72 3.74 3.75 11.20
C ILE A 72 2.59 3.63 12.22
N VAL A 73 2.21 2.40 12.61
CA VAL A 73 1.17 2.15 13.61
C VAL A 73 1.55 2.72 14.97
N ARG A 74 2.79 2.56 15.41
CA ARG A 74 3.30 3.13 16.67
C ARG A 74 3.19 4.66 16.70
N ARG A 75 3.34 5.34 15.57
CA ARG A 75 3.12 6.79 15.42
C ARG A 75 1.62 7.16 15.37
N GLY A 76 0.73 6.17 15.36
CA GLY A 76 -0.73 6.33 15.40
C GLY A 76 -1.38 6.51 14.04
N ALA A 77 -0.63 6.47 12.95
CA ALA A 77 -1.20 6.53 11.61
C ALA A 77 -1.79 5.16 11.22
N LEU A 78 -2.85 5.21 10.43
CA LEU A 78 -3.53 4.03 9.87
C LEU A 78 -2.80 3.57 8.60
N ILE A 79 -2.94 2.29 8.29
CA ILE A 79 -2.38 1.69 7.07
C ILE A 79 -3.49 1.01 6.29
N SER A 80 -3.50 1.19 4.97
CA SER A 80 -4.36 0.46 4.04
C SER A 80 -3.60 0.06 2.78
N LEU A 81 -4.25 -0.71 1.91
CA LEU A 81 -3.71 -1.16 0.63
C LEU A 81 -4.69 -0.83 -0.50
N ALA A 82 -4.16 -0.35 -1.63
CA ALA A 82 -4.91 -0.15 -2.87
C ALA A 82 -4.14 -0.78 -4.03
N SER A 83 -4.42 -2.03 -4.38
CA SER A 83 -3.63 -2.76 -5.36
C SER A 83 -4.42 -3.14 -6.61
N TYR A 84 -3.79 -2.96 -7.78
CA TYR A 84 -4.29 -3.46 -9.05
C TYR A 84 -3.90 -4.93 -9.21
N ASN A 85 -4.73 -5.80 -8.66
CA ASN A 85 -4.45 -7.23 -8.57
C ASN A 85 -5.74 -8.03 -8.30
N PHE A 86 -5.65 -9.35 -8.09
CA PHE A 86 -6.75 -10.18 -7.62
C PHE A 86 -6.74 -10.29 -6.08
N PRO A 87 -7.90 -10.22 -5.42
CA PRO A 87 -8.01 -10.25 -3.96
C PRO A 87 -7.45 -11.53 -3.30
N GLY A 88 -7.68 -12.70 -3.92
CA GLY A 88 -7.24 -13.99 -3.38
C GLY A 88 -5.71 -14.07 -3.21
N PRO A 89 -4.93 -13.92 -4.29
CA PRO A 89 -3.47 -13.91 -4.24
C PRO A 89 -2.89 -12.89 -3.27
N VAL A 90 -3.38 -11.65 -3.30
CA VAL A 90 -2.87 -10.59 -2.39
C VAL A 90 -3.12 -10.95 -0.92
N ARG A 91 -4.34 -11.41 -0.58
CA ARG A 91 -4.63 -11.86 0.79
C ARG A 91 -3.71 -12.99 1.22
N SER A 92 -3.56 -14.02 0.38
CA SER A 92 -2.68 -15.15 0.67
C SER A 92 -1.22 -14.73 0.85
N ALA A 93 -0.73 -13.79 0.04
CA ALA A 93 0.62 -13.26 0.17
C ALA A 93 0.81 -12.45 1.47
N LEU A 94 -0.13 -11.56 1.81
CA LEU A 94 -0.09 -10.77 3.06
C LEU A 94 -0.06 -11.71 4.29
N GLN A 95 -0.83 -12.80 4.26
CA GLN A 95 -0.84 -13.84 5.31
C GLN A 95 0.50 -14.57 5.37
N ALA A 96 1.03 -15.00 4.22
CA ALA A 96 2.30 -15.71 4.15
C ALA A 96 3.48 -14.83 4.61
N PHE A 97 3.48 -13.53 4.31
CA PHE A 97 4.43 -12.56 4.84
C PHE A 97 4.21 -12.25 6.32
N GLY A 98 3.03 -12.52 6.87
CA GLY A 98 2.68 -12.20 8.27
C GLY A 98 2.37 -10.71 8.50
N ILE A 99 1.99 -9.98 7.47
CA ILE A 99 1.74 -8.52 7.53
C ILE A 99 0.27 -8.13 7.32
N GLU A 100 -0.65 -9.10 7.12
CA GLU A 100 -2.07 -8.84 6.85
C GLU A 100 -2.72 -7.91 7.88
N ASN A 101 -2.40 -8.10 9.16
CA ASN A 101 -3.02 -7.37 10.28
C ASN A 101 -2.69 -5.87 10.33
N PHE A 102 -1.72 -5.40 9.56
CA PHE A 102 -1.42 -3.97 9.48
C PHE A 102 -2.40 -3.22 8.58
N PHE A 103 -3.01 -3.90 7.60
CA PHE A 103 -3.84 -3.27 6.59
C PHE A 103 -5.31 -3.29 6.98
N GLN A 104 -5.90 -2.10 7.12
CA GLN A 104 -7.32 -1.91 7.39
C GLN A 104 -8.03 -1.48 6.10
N HIS A 105 -9.20 -2.07 5.83
CA HIS A 105 -10.01 -1.80 4.61
C HIS A 105 -9.21 -1.89 3.30
N PRO A 106 -8.36 -2.92 3.09
CA PRO A 106 -7.62 -3.05 1.84
C PRO A 106 -8.59 -3.19 0.65
N ILE A 107 -8.31 -2.49 -0.43
CA ILE A 107 -9.05 -2.60 -1.70
C ILE A 107 -8.10 -3.17 -2.75
N VAL A 108 -8.43 -4.38 -3.20
CA VAL A 108 -7.71 -5.09 -4.25
C VAL A 108 -8.70 -5.43 -5.34
N GLU A 109 -8.49 -4.93 -6.54
CA GLU A 109 -9.36 -5.19 -7.68
C GLU A 109 -8.61 -5.02 -9.00
N TRP A 110 -9.05 -5.74 -10.02
CA TRP A 110 -8.47 -5.66 -11.36
C TRP A 110 -8.88 -4.35 -12.04
N SER A 111 -8.36 -3.24 -11.52
CA SER A 111 -8.66 -1.88 -11.99
C SER A 111 -7.52 -0.92 -11.70
N SER A 112 -7.20 -0.07 -12.66
CA SER A 112 -6.20 1.00 -12.49
C SER A 112 -6.79 2.30 -11.88
N GLN A 113 -8.05 2.26 -11.40
CA GLN A 113 -8.73 3.44 -10.82
C GLN A 113 -8.42 3.57 -9.34
N LYS A 114 -7.16 3.87 -9.00
CA LYS A 114 -6.70 3.99 -7.61
C LYS A 114 -7.47 5.05 -6.81
N ASP A 115 -7.90 6.13 -7.46
CA ASP A 115 -8.72 7.16 -6.81
C ASP A 115 -10.06 6.61 -6.28
N ARG A 116 -10.69 5.68 -7.01
CA ARG A 116 -11.92 5.02 -6.55
C ARG A 116 -11.66 4.06 -5.40
N MET A 117 -10.55 3.30 -5.46
CA MET A 117 -10.15 2.43 -4.36
C MET A 117 -9.96 3.23 -3.08
N ILE A 118 -9.21 4.33 -3.12
CA ILE A 118 -8.93 5.19 -1.97
C ILE A 118 -10.22 5.82 -1.41
N LYS A 119 -11.16 6.26 -2.25
CA LYS A 119 -12.47 6.75 -1.79
C LYS A 119 -13.27 5.67 -1.03
N ARG A 120 -13.17 4.40 -1.45
CA ARG A 120 -13.80 3.28 -0.74
C ARG A 120 -13.09 2.97 0.58
N ILE A 121 -11.76 3.06 0.64
CA ILE A 121 -10.99 2.98 1.89
C ILE A 121 -11.47 4.05 2.88
N PHE A 122 -11.65 5.31 2.45
CA PHE A 122 -12.22 6.36 3.30
C PHE A 122 -13.62 6.02 3.82
N THR A 123 -14.43 5.34 3.00
CA THR A 123 -15.77 4.92 3.42
C THR A 123 -15.68 3.87 4.52
N GLY A 124 -14.78 2.89 4.41
CA GLY A 124 -14.56 1.88 5.44
C GLY A 124 -14.15 2.51 6.78
N PHE A 125 -13.14 3.37 6.78
CA PHE A 125 -12.71 4.05 8.01
C PHE A 125 -13.81 4.90 8.65
N ARG A 126 -14.63 5.59 7.84
CA ARG A 126 -15.78 6.35 8.36
C ARG A 126 -16.84 5.45 9.03
N GLN A 127 -17.07 4.25 8.48
CA GLN A 127 -17.97 3.28 9.09
C GLN A 127 -17.48 2.81 10.48
N ASP A 128 -16.15 2.78 10.68
CA ASP A 128 -15.52 2.46 11.96
C ASP A 128 -15.43 3.68 12.91
N GLY A 129 -16.02 4.82 12.53
CA GLY A 129 -15.96 6.06 13.34
C GLY A 129 -14.59 6.74 13.34
N LEU A 130 -13.76 6.48 12.34
CA LEU A 130 -12.46 7.11 12.17
C LEU A 130 -12.51 8.22 11.12
N LEU A 131 -11.95 9.39 11.47
CA LEU A 131 -11.89 10.54 10.59
C LEU A 131 -10.60 10.51 9.78
N VAL A 132 -10.72 10.11 8.52
CA VAL A 132 -9.65 10.19 7.53
C VAL A 132 -10.05 11.16 6.41
N TYR A 133 -9.11 12.00 6.01
CA TYR A 133 -9.35 13.05 5.01
C TYR A 133 -8.34 12.92 3.87
N PRO A 134 -8.71 13.30 2.64
CA PRO A 134 -7.77 13.29 1.51
C PRO A 134 -6.44 13.99 1.82
N HIS A 135 -6.50 15.20 2.38
CA HIS A 135 -5.31 16.02 2.68
C HIS A 135 -4.46 15.52 3.86
N THR A 136 -4.92 14.50 4.60
CA THR A 136 -4.13 13.78 5.62
C THR A 136 -3.81 12.35 5.19
N THR A 137 -4.00 12.03 3.92
CA THR A 137 -3.71 10.71 3.34
C THR A 137 -2.54 10.81 2.37
N LEU A 138 -1.65 9.85 2.47
CA LEU A 138 -0.54 9.66 1.56
C LEU A 138 -0.69 8.31 0.86
N PHE A 139 -0.67 8.31 -0.47
CA PHE A 139 -0.59 7.11 -1.30
C PHE A 139 0.83 6.93 -1.83
N ILE A 140 1.35 5.71 -1.73
CA ILE A 140 2.69 5.33 -2.19
C ILE A 140 2.55 4.19 -3.20
N ASP A 141 3.15 4.38 -4.39
CA ASP A 141 3.03 3.46 -5.53
C ASP A 141 4.26 3.65 -6.43
N ASP A 142 4.72 2.63 -7.12
CA ASP A 142 5.85 2.70 -8.06
C ASP A 142 5.49 3.38 -9.39
N ASP A 143 4.23 3.45 -9.76
CA ASP A 143 3.58 4.17 -10.90
C ASP A 143 4.47 4.48 -12.11
N HIS A 144 5.01 3.48 -12.75
CA HIS A 144 5.80 3.65 -13.98
C HIS A 144 5.01 4.31 -15.14
N SER A 145 3.68 4.37 -15.02
CA SER A 145 2.82 4.99 -16.04
C SER A 145 2.64 6.50 -15.89
N GLY A 146 2.97 7.07 -14.72
CA GLY A 146 2.76 8.48 -14.37
C GLY A 146 1.29 8.89 -14.21
N ARG A 147 0.33 7.93 -14.18
CA ARG A 147 -1.11 8.21 -14.14
C ARG A 147 -1.65 8.48 -12.74
N TYR A 148 -1.01 7.95 -11.69
CA TYR A 148 -1.58 8.01 -10.35
C TYR A 148 -1.35 9.36 -9.67
N ARG A 149 -0.24 10.03 -9.94
CA ARG A 149 -0.01 11.39 -9.41
C ARG A 149 -1.15 12.37 -9.75
N PRO A 150 -1.60 12.53 -11.01
CA PRO A 150 -2.75 13.37 -11.31
C PRO A 150 -4.08 12.82 -10.74
N GLN A 151 -4.28 11.51 -10.66
CA GLN A 151 -5.47 10.93 -10.01
C GLN A 151 -5.55 11.32 -8.53
N MET A 152 -4.43 11.21 -7.79
CA MET A 152 -4.35 11.58 -6.37
C MET A 152 -4.54 13.08 -6.16
N ALA A 153 -3.91 13.91 -6.99
CA ALA A 153 -4.09 15.35 -6.95
C ALA A 153 -5.56 15.76 -7.16
N ALA A 154 -6.27 15.11 -8.07
CA ALA A 154 -7.69 15.38 -8.34
C ALA A 154 -8.62 15.09 -7.15
N ILE A 155 -8.22 14.22 -6.23
CA ILE A 155 -8.99 13.91 -5.01
C ILE A 155 -8.36 14.50 -3.73
N GLY A 156 -7.29 15.31 -3.86
CA GLY A 156 -6.63 15.98 -2.74
C GLY A 156 -5.77 15.07 -1.86
N VAL A 157 -5.38 13.90 -2.35
CA VAL A 157 -4.49 12.94 -1.67
C VAL A 157 -3.04 13.23 -2.04
N HIS A 158 -2.14 13.17 -1.06
CA HIS A 158 -0.71 13.25 -1.31
C HIS A 158 -0.21 11.97 -1.99
N PHE A 159 0.80 12.11 -2.84
CA PHE A 159 1.38 10.99 -3.58
C PHE A 159 2.91 11.03 -3.50
N LEU A 160 3.50 9.88 -3.20
CA LEU A 160 4.92 9.61 -3.36
C LEU A 160 5.10 8.43 -4.32
N GLN A 161 5.92 8.65 -5.33
CA GLN A 161 6.32 7.60 -6.25
C GLN A 161 7.58 6.94 -5.73
N LYS A 162 7.49 5.63 -5.47
CA LYS A 162 8.67 4.82 -5.11
C LYS A 162 9.67 4.84 -6.28
N ASP A 163 10.95 4.85 -5.94
CA ASP A 163 12.10 4.95 -6.85
C ASP A 163 12.24 6.30 -7.60
N VAL A 164 11.34 7.27 -7.32
CA VAL A 164 11.40 8.64 -7.85
C VAL A 164 11.43 9.68 -6.73
N ASP A 165 10.40 9.70 -5.87
CA ASP A 165 10.31 10.65 -4.75
C ASP A 165 10.98 10.12 -3.48
N ILE A 166 10.95 8.79 -3.30
CA ILE A 166 11.64 8.03 -2.23
C ILE A 166 12.22 6.76 -2.85
N HIS A 167 13.42 6.38 -2.41
CA HIS A 167 14.08 5.14 -2.87
C HIS A 167 13.93 4.00 -1.88
N ASP A 168 13.85 4.33 -0.60
CA ASP A 168 13.61 3.41 0.51
C ASP A 168 12.33 3.85 1.24
N LEU A 169 11.41 2.93 1.47
CA LEU A 169 10.14 3.24 2.13
C LEU A 169 10.33 3.79 3.55
N SER A 170 11.45 3.49 4.22
CA SER A 170 11.75 4.03 5.55
C SER A 170 11.98 5.54 5.54
N GLU A 171 12.31 6.14 4.38
CA GLU A 171 12.42 7.59 4.23
C GLU A 171 11.10 8.32 4.56
N LEU A 172 9.96 7.61 4.50
CA LEU A 172 8.67 8.13 4.95
C LEU A 172 8.68 8.58 6.40
N LEU A 173 9.44 7.89 7.26
CA LEU A 173 9.44 8.15 8.70
C LEU A 173 9.99 9.53 9.06
N ASP A 174 10.92 10.05 8.27
CA ASP A 174 11.59 11.33 8.47
C ASP A 174 11.49 12.24 7.24
N HIS A 175 10.45 12.01 6.42
CA HIS A 175 10.27 12.75 5.18
C HIS A 175 10.05 14.26 5.44
N PRO A 176 10.77 15.15 4.74
CA PRO A 176 10.77 16.60 5.06
C PRO A 176 9.42 17.29 4.86
N ARG A 177 8.53 16.72 4.06
CA ARG A 177 7.19 17.28 3.74
C ARG A 177 6.04 16.61 4.47
N TYR A 178 6.25 15.43 5.06
CA TYR A 178 5.18 14.64 5.67
C TYR A 178 5.53 14.27 7.10
N LYS A 179 4.53 14.32 8.00
CA LYS A 179 4.67 13.91 9.39
C LYS A 179 3.52 12.96 9.74
N LEU A 180 3.85 11.76 10.15
CA LEU A 180 2.87 10.79 10.65
C LEU A 180 2.24 11.31 11.95
N VAL A 181 0.92 11.30 12.00
CA VAL A 181 0.11 11.74 13.15
C VAL A 181 -1.01 10.74 13.43
N PRO A 182 -1.51 10.64 14.67
CA PRO A 182 -2.64 9.79 14.99
C PRO A 182 -3.90 10.16 14.20
N ALA A 183 -4.64 9.12 13.77
CA ALA A 183 -5.97 9.31 13.23
C ALA A 183 -6.94 9.75 14.33
N GLN A 184 -7.87 10.63 13.98
CA GLN A 184 -8.87 11.13 14.92
C GLN A 184 -10.10 10.21 14.95
N LYS A 185 -10.69 10.04 16.13
CA LYS A 185 -12.00 9.40 16.27
C LYS A 185 -13.12 10.42 16.04
N SER A 186 -14.20 9.99 15.41
CA SER A 186 -15.42 10.77 15.38
C SER A 186 -15.97 10.93 16.81
N LEU A 187 -16.40 12.13 17.17
CA LEU A 187 -17.06 12.42 18.45
C LEU A 187 -18.58 12.14 18.39
N LEU A 188 -18.99 11.10 17.61
CA LEU A 188 -20.40 10.69 17.55
C LEU A 188 -20.78 9.88 18.77
#